data_854865529158079b9f8a62a143a0d185
#
_entry.id   854865529158079b9f8a62a143a0d185
#
_cell.length_a   1.000
_cell.length_b   1.000
_cell.length_c   1.000
_cell.angle_alpha   90.00
_cell.angle_beta   90.00
_cell.angle_gamma   90.00
#
_symmetry.space_group_name_H-M   'P 1'
#
loop_
_entity.id
_entity.type
_entity.pdbx_description
1 polymer ?
#
loop_
_entity_poly.entity_id
_entity_poly.type
_entity_poly.pdbx_seq_one_letter_code
_entity_poly.pdbx_strand_id
1 'polypeptide(L)'
;MNNPKNKELVFLCGARDFHAMDWYKSAEEILTDHEVLILTDLIAGEGYKKLIDHSDKVHCLLILDKLLFKRQSRIGSIWRNALKLLVFPVQVAKIKSFARQHPNAVYHAHAMYYLFLAWAAKVPFVGTPQGSDVLLKPDKNKYFRKYAIKSMQGAKYVTCDSEKMKEKILSLAGVNARIIQNGIDISEIQKLQKQNRGIRKMVMSIRGMTSLYRIEEILTTRNSEYDNDVPLTFIFPFSDEDYFLSIKEKFSSNDKLLGRQDRLTMYHLLIQTKLVISIPKSDSSPRSVYESVFCGAAVAITYNPYYDGLPACMKSRIVIVDLNDKDWLRKAITEADRIVQDPFIPSEESLELFDQRRSFMKMKELLFN
;
A
#
# COMPACT_ATOMS: atom_id res chain seq x y z
N MET A 1 36.35 -22.88 -13.41
CA MET A 1 36.01 -21.55 -12.86
C MET A 1 34.54 -21.58 -12.49
N ASN A 2 34.23 -21.70 -11.19
CA ASN A 2 32.87 -21.69 -10.73
C ASN A 2 32.34 -20.27 -10.91
N ASN A 3 31.40 -20.11 -11.85
CA ASN A 3 30.60 -18.91 -11.96
C ASN A 3 29.93 -18.67 -10.59
N PRO A 4 30.06 -17.50 -9.95
CA PRO A 4 29.34 -17.25 -8.70
C PRO A 4 27.86 -17.44 -9.02
N LYS A 5 27.27 -18.52 -8.48
CA LYS A 5 25.84 -18.83 -8.68
C LYS A 5 25.05 -17.58 -8.33
N ASN A 6 24.35 -17.03 -9.31
CA ASN A 6 23.47 -15.87 -9.11
C ASN A 6 22.57 -16.13 -7.89
N LYS A 7 22.61 -15.22 -6.92
CA LYS A 7 21.71 -15.32 -5.78
C LYS A 7 20.28 -15.20 -6.29
N GLU A 8 19.39 -16.05 -5.83
CA GLU A 8 17.96 -16.04 -6.16
C GLU A 8 17.24 -15.20 -5.12
N LEU A 9 16.29 -14.37 -5.55
CA LEU A 9 15.40 -13.64 -4.67
C LEU A 9 14.03 -14.29 -4.69
N VAL A 10 13.54 -14.70 -3.53
CA VAL A 10 12.23 -15.34 -3.37
C VAL A 10 11.29 -14.44 -2.59
N PHE A 11 10.25 -13.95 -3.24
CA PHE A 11 9.16 -13.26 -2.56
C PHE A 11 8.22 -14.27 -1.92
N LEU A 12 8.14 -14.24 -0.59
CA LEU A 12 7.20 -15.04 0.19
C LEU A 12 6.03 -14.13 0.58
N CYS A 13 4.92 -14.18 -0.15
CA CYS A 13 3.83 -13.21 -0.03
C CYS A 13 2.50 -13.73 -0.55
N GLY A 14 1.40 -13.00 -0.28
CA GLY A 14 0.10 -13.25 -0.89
C GLY A 14 -0.02 -12.59 -2.25
N ALA A 15 -0.40 -13.34 -3.29
CA ALA A 15 -0.55 -12.80 -4.64
C ALA A 15 -1.67 -11.74 -4.77
N ARG A 16 -2.53 -11.59 -3.75
CA ARG A 16 -3.51 -10.49 -3.67
C ARG A 16 -2.94 -9.18 -3.14
N ASP A 17 -1.72 -9.21 -2.59
CA ASP A 17 -1.10 -8.05 -1.99
C ASP A 17 -0.40 -7.20 -3.06
N PHE A 18 -1.02 -6.07 -3.38
CA PHE A 18 -0.45 -5.12 -4.34
C PHE A 18 0.92 -4.60 -3.93
N HIS A 19 1.13 -4.39 -2.64
CA HIS A 19 2.41 -3.88 -2.16
C HIS A 19 3.53 -4.89 -2.42
N ALA A 20 3.27 -6.18 -2.14
CA ALA A 20 4.22 -7.23 -2.44
C ALA A 20 4.47 -7.38 -3.95
N MET A 21 3.41 -7.25 -4.76
CA MET A 21 3.53 -7.33 -6.23
C MET A 21 4.30 -6.14 -6.83
N ASP A 22 4.19 -4.97 -6.24
CA ASP A 22 4.98 -3.81 -6.66
C ASP A 22 6.46 -4.01 -6.34
N TRP A 23 6.80 -4.57 -5.16
CA TRP A 23 8.17 -4.97 -4.83
C TRP A 23 8.71 -6.02 -5.81
N TYR A 24 7.90 -7.03 -6.14
CA TYR A 24 8.29 -8.05 -7.11
C TYR A 24 8.61 -7.44 -8.48
N LYS A 25 7.72 -6.59 -9.00
CA LYS A 25 7.91 -5.91 -10.28
C LYS A 25 9.21 -5.08 -10.30
N SER A 26 9.45 -4.31 -9.24
CA SER A 26 10.68 -3.53 -9.11
C SER A 26 11.92 -4.44 -9.06
N ALA A 27 11.81 -5.61 -8.42
CA ALA A 27 12.90 -6.57 -8.38
C ALA A 27 13.22 -7.13 -9.77
N GLU A 28 12.22 -7.52 -10.56
CA GLU A 28 12.42 -8.02 -11.92
C GLU A 28 13.07 -6.97 -12.83
N GLU A 29 12.66 -5.71 -12.70
CA GLU A 29 13.22 -4.61 -13.52
C GLU A 29 14.67 -4.25 -13.14
N ILE A 30 15.04 -4.41 -11.88
CA ILE A 30 16.35 -3.94 -11.37
C ILE A 30 17.38 -5.06 -11.25
N LEU A 31 16.94 -6.28 -10.95
CA LEU A 31 17.82 -7.43 -10.71
C LEU A 31 17.99 -8.27 -11.98
N THR A 32 18.53 -7.69 -13.04
CA THR A 32 18.73 -8.37 -14.33
C THR A 32 19.64 -9.59 -14.24
N ASP A 33 20.55 -9.63 -13.25
CA ASP A 33 21.53 -10.70 -13.05
C ASP A 33 21.10 -11.71 -11.98
N HIS A 34 19.84 -11.64 -11.49
CA HIS A 34 19.32 -12.50 -10.44
C HIS A 34 18.01 -13.11 -10.89
N GLU A 35 17.76 -14.33 -10.45
CA GLU A 35 16.44 -14.94 -10.61
C GLU A 35 15.49 -14.45 -9.52
N VAL A 36 14.31 -13.95 -9.92
CA VAL A 36 13.29 -13.45 -9.01
C VAL A 36 12.08 -14.37 -9.05
N LEU A 37 11.78 -15.01 -7.93
CA LEU A 37 10.75 -16.05 -7.79
C LEU A 37 9.68 -15.62 -6.77
N ILE A 38 8.49 -16.17 -6.89
CA ILE A 38 7.41 -15.96 -5.91
C ILE A 38 6.95 -17.28 -5.32
N LEU A 39 6.88 -17.36 -4.00
CA LEU A 39 6.19 -18.38 -3.25
C LEU A 39 4.90 -17.80 -2.65
N THR A 40 3.73 -18.30 -3.08
CA THR A 40 2.44 -17.74 -2.65
C THR A 40 1.41 -18.80 -2.29
N ASP A 41 0.51 -18.47 -1.36
CA ASP A 41 -0.63 -19.30 -0.98
C ASP A 41 -1.93 -18.90 -1.71
N LEU A 42 -1.93 -17.77 -2.42
CA LEU A 42 -3.07 -17.21 -3.12
C LEU A 42 -2.70 -16.94 -4.57
N ILE A 43 -3.27 -17.67 -5.48
CA ILE A 43 -3.01 -17.56 -6.92
C ILE A 43 -4.00 -16.62 -7.60
N ALA A 44 -5.29 -16.65 -7.21
CA ALA A 44 -6.29 -15.76 -7.78
C ALA A 44 -6.31 -14.39 -7.10
N GLY A 45 -6.54 -13.34 -7.88
CA GLY A 45 -6.66 -11.96 -7.41
C GLY A 45 -5.96 -10.97 -8.33
N GLU A 46 -6.13 -9.68 -8.04
CA GLU A 46 -5.59 -8.61 -8.88
C GLU A 46 -4.04 -8.60 -8.93
N GLY A 47 -3.41 -8.91 -7.79
CA GLY A 47 -1.95 -9.00 -7.73
C GLY A 47 -1.42 -10.07 -8.67
N TYR A 48 -2.03 -11.28 -8.64
CA TYR A 48 -1.63 -12.40 -9.48
C TYR A 48 -1.81 -12.13 -10.98
N LYS A 49 -2.86 -11.41 -11.37
CA LYS A 49 -3.07 -11.03 -12.78
C LYS A 49 -1.88 -10.30 -13.39
N LYS A 50 -1.10 -9.59 -12.57
CA LYS A 50 0.13 -8.92 -13.02
C LYS A 50 1.30 -9.90 -13.27
N LEU A 51 1.17 -11.15 -12.82
CA LEU A 51 2.19 -12.19 -12.92
C LEU A 51 1.86 -13.27 -13.94
N ILE A 52 0.74 -13.18 -14.66
CA ILE A 52 0.30 -14.21 -15.61
C ILE A 52 1.38 -14.49 -16.67
N ASP A 53 2.07 -13.47 -17.13
CA ASP A 53 3.13 -13.60 -18.15
C ASP A 53 4.42 -14.26 -17.62
N HIS A 54 4.51 -14.46 -16.29
CA HIS A 54 5.65 -15.03 -15.58
C HIS A 54 5.24 -16.24 -14.73
N SER A 55 4.34 -17.05 -15.23
CA SER A 55 3.77 -18.20 -14.49
C SER A 55 4.81 -19.25 -14.08
N ASP A 56 5.91 -19.36 -14.80
CA ASP A 56 7.06 -20.21 -14.51
C ASP A 56 7.83 -19.80 -13.24
N LYS A 57 7.77 -18.52 -12.87
CA LYS A 57 8.40 -17.96 -11.67
C LYS A 57 7.51 -18.02 -10.42
N VAL A 58 6.27 -18.45 -10.58
CA VAL A 58 5.28 -18.48 -9.50
C VAL A 58 5.12 -19.89 -8.94
N HIS A 59 5.58 -20.10 -7.71
CA HIS A 59 5.47 -21.36 -7.00
C HIS A 59 4.34 -21.31 -5.98
N CYS A 60 3.43 -22.27 -6.07
CA CYS A 60 2.27 -22.33 -5.19
C CYS A 60 2.58 -23.09 -3.89
N LEU A 61 2.47 -22.42 -2.75
CA LEU A 61 2.53 -23.07 -1.44
C LEU A 61 1.29 -23.95 -1.20
N LEU A 62 0.11 -23.37 -1.45
CA LEU A 62 -1.18 -24.07 -1.39
C LEU A 62 -2.25 -23.16 -2.00
N ILE A 63 -3.10 -23.72 -2.87
CA ILE A 63 -4.22 -22.96 -3.47
C ILE A 63 -5.36 -22.90 -2.46
N LEU A 64 -5.52 -21.76 -1.80
CA LEU A 64 -6.59 -21.53 -0.82
C LEU A 64 -7.77 -20.73 -1.37
N ASP A 65 -7.66 -20.17 -2.58
CA ASP A 65 -8.63 -19.25 -3.13
C ASP A 65 -10.04 -19.84 -3.28
N LYS A 66 -10.14 -21.12 -3.61
CA LYS A 66 -11.43 -21.80 -3.74
C LYS A 66 -12.13 -22.02 -2.40
N LEU A 67 -11.35 -22.02 -1.30
CA LEU A 67 -11.83 -22.27 0.06
C LEU A 67 -12.03 -20.96 0.87
N LEU A 68 -11.61 -19.82 0.32
CA LEU A 68 -11.77 -18.53 0.96
C LEU A 68 -13.09 -17.88 0.54
N PHE A 69 -13.78 -17.29 1.52
CA PHE A 69 -14.95 -16.48 1.22
C PHE A 69 -14.56 -15.27 0.37
N LYS A 70 -15.28 -15.06 -0.75
CA LYS A 70 -15.04 -13.95 -1.68
C LYS A 70 -15.36 -12.58 -1.05
N ARG A 71 -16.31 -12.51 -0.10
CA ARG A 71 -16.72 -11.27 0.56
C ARG A 71 -15.90 -11.01 1.83
N GLN A 72 -15.56 -9.75 2.05
CA GLN A 72 -14.99 -9.31 3.31
C GLN A 72 -16.11 -9.27 4.36
N SER A 73 -16.17 -10.28 5.21
CA SER A 73 -17.10 -10.36 6.33
C SER A 73 -16.37 -10.81 7.60
N ARG A 74 -16.99 -10.57 8.76
CA ARG A 74 -16.43 -11.03 10.05
C ARG A 74 -16.26 -12.55 10.08
N ILE A 75 -17.26 -13.30 9.58
CA ILE A 75 -17.21 -14.77 9.48
C ILE A 75 -16.13 -15.20 8.49
N GLY A 76 -16.03 -14.57 7.33
CA GLY A 76 -14.98 -14.86 6.34
C GLY A 76 -13.58 -14.60 6.88
N SER A 77 -13.40 -13.61 7.76
CA SER A 77 -12.13 -13.33 8.41
C SER A 77 -11.73 -14.40 9.42
N ILE A 78 -12.67 -14.89 10.23
CA ILE A 78 -12.46 -16.00 11.19
C ILE A 78 -12.10 -17.28 10.44
N TRP A 79 -12.88 -17.64 9.40
CA TRP A 79 -12.65 -18.81 8.56
C TRP A 79 -11.27 -18.78 7.91
N ARG A 80 -10.87 -17.65 7.35
CA ARG A 80 -9.55 -17.46 6.74
C ARG A 80 -8.41 -17.70 7.73
N ASN A 81 -8.55 -17.20 8.95
CA ASN A 81 -7.54 -17.38 10.00
C ASN A 81 -7.48 -18.83 10.47
N ALA A 82 -8.61 -19.51 10.63
CA ALA A 82 -8.68 -20.92 10.97
C ALA A 82 -8.03 -21.80 9.87
N LEU A 83 -8.36 -21.54 8.61
CA LEU A 83 -7.77 -22.24 7.47
C LEU A 83 -6.26 -22.04 7.39
N LYS A 84 -5.77 -20.83 7.60
CA LYS A 84 -4.33 -20.54 7.64
C LYS A 84 -3.61 -21.31 8.75
N LEU A 85 -4.21 -21.46 9.91
CA LEU A 85 -3.63 -22.27 11.00
C LEU A 85 -3.55 -23.76 10.64
N LEU A 86 -4.61 -24.31 10.01
CA LEU A 86 -4.64 -25.71 9.59
C LEU A 86 -3.57 -26.05 8.53
N VAL A 87 -3.36 -25.15 7.57
CA VAL A 87 -2.42 -25.39 6.47
C VAL A 87 -0.98 -24.95 6.79
N PHE A 88 -0.76 -24.24 7.89
CA PHE A 88 0.54 -23.68 8.27
C PHE A 88 1.66 -24.73 8.27
N PRO A 89 1.52 -25.93 8.89
CA PRO A 89 2.59 -26.94 8.88
C PRO A 89 2.96 -27.42 7.47
N VAL A 90 1.95 -27.57 6.61
CA VAL A 90 2.14 -27.97 5.20
C VAL A 90 2.91 -26.91 4.42
N GLN A 91 2.56 -25.64 4.61
CA GLN A 91 3.24 -24.52 3.97
C GLN A 91 4.70 -24.42 4.44
N VAL A 92 4.96 -24.58 5.74
CA VAL A 92 6.33 -24.62 6.28
C VAL A 92 7.14 -25.78 5.67
N ALA A 93 6.56 -26.96 5.55
CA ALA A 93 7.22 -28.11 4.93
C ALA A 93 7.56 -27.84 3.44
N LYS A 94 6.65 -27.23 2.70
CA LYS A 94 6.88 -26.84 1.30
C LYS A 94 7.99 -25.79 1.17
N ILE A 95 8.03 -24.76 2.04
CA ILE A 95 9.11 -23.76 2.04
C ILE A 95 10.45 -24.44 2.33
N LYS A 96 10.51 -25.36 3.30
CA LYS A 96 11.73 -26.11 3.58
C LYS A 96 12.18 -26.98 2.40
N SER A 97 11.24 -27.61 1.70
CA SER A 97 11.55 -28.40 0.49
C SER A 97 12.08 -27.52 -0.62
N PHE A 98 11.45 -26.37 -0.85
CA PHE A 98 11.89 -25.38 -1.82
C PHE A 98 13.30 -24.86 -1.50
N ALA A 99 13.54 -24.50 -0.23
CA ALA A 99 14.85 -24.00 0.21
C ALA A 99 15.99 -25.03 0.02
N ARG A 100 15.70 -26.34 0.07
CA ARG A 100 16.71 -27.37 -0.24
C ARG A 100 17.07 -27.41 -1.73
N GLN A 101 16.12 -27.08 -2.60
CA GLN A 101 16.32 -27.02 -4.06
C GLN A 101 17.01 -25.70 -4.46
N HIS A 102 16.80 -24.65 -3.67
CA HIS A 102 17.32 -23.28 -3.86
C HIS A 102 18.21 -22.84 -2.69
N PRO A 103 19.38 -23.46 -2.46
CA PRO A 103 20.18 -23.24 -1.24
C PRO A 103 20.79 -21.82 -1.14
N ASN A 104 20.89 -21.10 -2.24
CA ASN A 104 21.42 -19.73 -2.30
C ASN A 104 20.32 -18.66 -2.30
N ALA A 105 19.05 -19.05 -2.13
CA ALA A 105 17.94 -18.13 -2.16
C ALA A 105 17.89 -17.24 -0.93
N VAL A 106 17.62 -15.96 -1.15
CA VAL A 106 17.31 -14.96 -0.13
C VAL A 106 15.81 -14.68 -0.18
N TYR A 107 15.17 -14.64 0.99
CA TYR A 107 13.72 -14.48 1.05
C TYR A 107 13.33 -13.08 1.47
N HIS A 108 12.35 -12.50 0.77
CA HIS A 108 11.62 -11.31 1.19
C HIS A 108 10.22 -11.72 1.64
N ALA A 109 9.98 -11.77 2.95
CA ALA A 109 8.69 -12.13 3.52
C ALA A 109 7.84 -10.87 3.71
N HIS A 110 6.72 -10.77 2.97
CA HIS A 110 5.84 -9.59 2.99
C HIS A 110 4.49 -9.90 3.63
N ALA A 111 4.08 -9.08 4.61
CA ALA A 111 3.05 -9.27 5.61
C ALA A 111 3.41 -10.33 6.70
N MET A 112 2.93 -10.08 7.93
CA MET A 112 3.34 -10.82 9.13
C MET A 112 3.14 -12.34 9.03
N TYR A 113 2.10 -12.78 8.34
CA TYR A 113 1.86 -14.22 8.15
C TYR A 113 3.04 -14.92 7.46
N TYR A 114 3.61 -14.27 6.47
CA TYR A 114 4.76 -14.82 5.73
C TYR A 114 6.07 -14.72 6.51
N LEU A 115 6.19 -13.72 7.42
CA LEU A 115 7.27 -13.70 8.40
C LEU A 115 7.18 -14.94 9.33
N PHE A 116 5.95 -15.31 9.77
CA PHE A 116 5.76 -16.53 10.57
C PHE A 116 6.21 -17.78 9.82
N LEU A 117 5.84 -17.89 8.54
CA LEU A 117 6.23 -19.03 7.69
C LEU A 117 7.74 -19.11 7.48
N ALA A 118 8.40 -17.99 7.13
CA ALA A 118 9.84 -17.91 6.92
C ALA A 118 10.61 -18.27 8.21
N TRP A 119 10.18 -17.70 9.34
CA TRP A 119 10.76 -18.01 10.65
C TRP A 119 10.60 -19.50 11.01
N ALA A 120 9.42 -20.06 10.86
CA ALA A 120 9.15 -21.47 11.17
C ALA A 120 9.87 -22.43 10.21
N ALA A 121 10.05 -22.01 8.96
CA ALA A 121 10.84 -22.76 7.98
C ALA A 121 12.36 -22.66 8.21
N LYS A 122 12.81 -21.70 9.03
CA LYS A 122 14.23 -21.39 9.30
C LYS A 122 15.02 -21.01 8.04
N VAL A 123 14.40 -20.30 7.13
CA VAL A 123 15.07 -19.71 5.96
C VAL A 123 15.61 -18.32 6.30
N PRO A 124 16.71 -17.84 5.67
CA PRO A 124 17.18 -16.48 5.85
C PRO A 124 16.22 -15.50 5.15
N PHE A 125 15.73 -14.47 5.83
CA PHE A 125 14.76 -13.55 5.24
C PHE A 125 14.87 -12.11 5.74
N VAL A 126 14.47 -11.19 4.87
CA VAL A 126 14.09 -9.82 5.23
C VAL A 126 12.59 -9.78 5.40
N GLY A 127 12.11 -9.24 6.51
CA GLY A 127 10.68 -9.20 6.84
C GLY A 127 10.08 -7.80 6.72
N THR A 128 8.97 -7.66 5.98
CA THR A 128 8.21 -6.42 5.85
C THR A 128 6.78 -6.64 6.35
N PRO A 129 6.51 -6.45 7.67
CA PRO A 129 5.14 -6.50 8.19
C PRO A 129 4.32 -5.31 7.71
N GLN A 130 3.00 -5.46 7.65
CA GLN A 130 2.07 -4.37 7.34
C GLN A 130 1.70 -3.56 8.59
N GLY A 131 1.23 -2.31 8.42
CA GLY A 131 0.91 -1.40 9.51
C GLY A 131 -0.04 -2.00 10.56
N SER A 132 -1.14 -2.62 10.13
CA SER A 132 -2.08 -3.27 11.06
C SER A 132 -1.50 -4.47 11.82
N ASP A 133 -0.49 -5.14 11.24
CA ASP A 133 0.18 -6.29 11.84
C ASP A 133 1.04 -5.88 13.04
N VAL A 134 1.52 -4.65 13.05
CA VAL A 134 2.39 -4.09 14.08
C VAL A 134 1.61 -3.20 15.05
N LEU A 135 0.77 -2.31 14.52
CA LEU A 135 0.12 -1.26 15.29
C LEU A 135 -1.15 -1.72 16.03
N LEU A 136 -1.84 -2.76 15.54
CA LEU A 136 -3.16 -3.13 16.05
C LEU A 136 -3.25 -4.58 16.58
N LYS A 137 -2.80 -5.57 15.80
CA LYS A 137 -3.01 -6.99 16.11
C LYS A 137 -2.28 -7.48 17.35
N PRO A 138 -1.02 -7.05 17.65
CA PRO A 138 -0.30 -7.51 18.85
C PRO A 138 -0.98 -7.10 20.16
N ASP A 139 -1.68 -5.97 20.16
CA ASP A 139 -2.36 -5.48 21.36
C ASP A 139 -3.71 -6.20 21.59
N LYS A 140 -4.27 -6.81 20.55
CA LYS A 140 -5.55 -7.54 20.60
C LYS A 140 -5.40 -9.03 20.84
N ASN A 141 -4.23 -9.62 20.56
CA ASN A 141 -4.04 -11.07 20.64
C ASN A 141 -2.63 -11.43 21.12
N LYS A 142 -2.54 -12.01 22.33
CA LYS A 142 -1.29 -12.40 22.98
C LYS A 142 -0.48 -13.45 22.19
N TYR A 143 -1.16 -14.39 21.52
CA TYR A 143 -0.49 -15.40 20.71
C TYR A 143 0.10 -14.78 19.45
N PHE A 144 -0.67 -13.95 18.77
CA PHE A 144 -0.17 -13.19 17.62
C PHE A 144 1.06 -12.35 18.02
N ARG A 145 0.97 -11.62 19.13
CA ARG A 145 2.10 -10.84 19.70
C ARG A 145 3.34 -11.68 19.89
N LYS A 146 3.22 -12.86 20.54
CA LYS A 146 4.35 -13.77 20.80
C LYS A 146 5.05 -14.22 19.52
N TYR A 147 4.28 -14.60 18.49
CA TYR A 147 4.85 -15.07 17.23
C TYR A 147 5.35 -13.89 16.36
N ALA A 148 4.72 -12.72 16.42
CA ALA A 148 5.21 -11.53 15.75
C ALA A 148 6.60 -11.12 16.29
N ILE A 149 6.78 -11.10 17.60
CA ILE A 149 8.09 -10.84 18.24
C ILE A 149 9.13 -11.83 17.73
N LYS A 150 8.85 -13.14 17.84
CA LYS A 150 9.82 -14.18 17.46
C LYS A 150 10.17 -14.13 15.96
N SER A 151 9.22 -13.88 15.10
CA SER A 151 9.48 -13.81 13.66
C SER A 151 10.25 -12.56 13.27
N MET A 152 9.98 -11.40 13.90
CA MET A 152 10.76 -10.18 13.67
C MET A 152 12.20 -10.34 14.22
N GLN A 153 12.38 -10.95 15.37
CA GLN A 153 13.72 -11.24 15.93
C GLN A 153 14.50 -12.27 15.11
N GLY A 154 13.81 -13.18 14.43
CA GLY A 154 14.43 -14.19 13.56
C GLY A 154 14.71 -13.72 12.13
N ALA A 155 14.26 -12.52 11.75
CA ALA A 155 14.60 -11.92 10.47
C ALA A 155 16.03 -11.37 10.46
N LYS A 156 16.72 -11.45 9.32
CA LYS A 156 18.02 -10.80 9.14
C LYS A 156 17.88 -9.27 9.26
N TYR A 157 16.85 -8.74 8.64
CA TYR A 157 16.41 -7.35 8.75
C TYR A 157 14.89 -7.27 8.78
N VAL A 158 14.37 -6.25 9.46
CA VAL A 158 12.96 -5.88 9.41
C VAL A 158 12.84 -4.50 8.78
N THR A 159 11.91 -4.36 7.83
CA THR A 159 11.60 -3.07 7.22
C THR A 159 10.18 -2.64 7.56
N CYS A 160 9.91 -1.34 7.53
CA CYS A 160 8.60 -0.75 7.77
C CYS A 160 8.44 0.53 6.93
N ASP A 161 7.23 1.10 6.92
CA ASP A 161 6.89 2.24 6.07
C ASP A 161 6.86 3.59 6.81
N SER A 162 7.02 3.62 8.14
CA SER A 162 6.89 4.85 8.93
C SER A 162 7.67 4.79 10.26
N GLU A 163 8.03 5.97 10.79
CA GLU A 163 8.64 6.09 12.12
C GLU A 163 7.75 5.48 13.21
N LYS A 164 6.45 5.72 13.15
CA LYS A 164 5.50 5.13 14.10
C LYS A 164 5.56 3.60 14.14
N MET A 165 5.70 2.95 12.97
CA MET A 165 5.90 1.50 12.92
C MET A 165 7.25 1.08 13.47
N LYS A 166 8.32 1.81 13.14
CA LYS A 166 9.67 1.54 13.63
C LYS A 166 9.74 1.60 15.15
N GLU A 167 9.19 2.65 15.76
CA GLU A 167 9.10 2.79 17.21
C GLU A 167 8.29 1.64 17.85
N LYS A 168 7.15 1.28 17.26
CA LYS A 168 6.35 0.15 17.75
C LYS A 168 7.08 -1.18 17.61
N ILE A 169 7.82 -1.44 16.52
CA ILE A 169 8.63 -2.65 16.35
C ILE A 169 9.75 -2.70 17.39
N LEU A 170 10.42 -1.57 17.60
CA LEU A 170 11.47 -1.47 18.61
C LEU A 170 10.91 -1.75 20.00
N SER A 171 9.81 -1.13 20.40
CA SER A 171 9.18 -1.33 21.71
C SER A 171 8.60 -2.75 21.88
N LEU A 172 8.11 -3.37 20.79
CA LEU A 172 7.48 -4.68 20.83
C LEU A 172 8.47 -5.83 20.82
N ALA A 173 9.50 -5.74 19.97
CA ALA A 173 10.41 -6.86 19.67
C ALA A 173 11.88 -6.57 19.94
N GLY A 174 12.26 -5.34 20.31
CA GLY A 174 13.66 -4.92 20.46
C GLY A 174 14.43 -4.86 19.14
N VAL A 175 13.74 -4.81 17.99
CA VAL A 175 14.34 -4.83 16.66
C VAL A 175 14.36 -3.41 16.10
N ASN A 176 15.53 -2.94 15.65
CA ASN A 176 15.66 -1.65 14.97
C ASN A 176 15.32 -1.80 13.48
N ALA A 177 14.06 -1.58 13.13
CA ALA A 177 13.59 -1.69 11.76
C ALA A 177 14.14 -0.57 10.87
N ARG A 178 14.35 -0.88 9.59
CA ARG A 178 14.71 0.10 8.56
C ARG A 178 13.46 0.67 7.91
N ILE A 179 13.38 1.99 7.77
CA ILE A 179 12.27 2.62 7.05
C ILE A 179 12.57 2.57 5.57
N ILE A 180 11.77 1.78 4.85
CA ILE A 180 11.80 1.68 3.39
C ILE A 180 10.35 1.64 2.93
N GLN A 181 9.90 2.72 2.32
CA GLN A 181 8.55 2.82 1.77
C GLN A 181 8.44 2.01 0.47
N ASN A 182 7.25 1.50 0.18
CA ASN A 182 6.99 0.75 -1.06
C ASN A 182 7.07 1.63 -2.31
N GLY A 183 7.31 2.91 -2.17
CA GLY A 183 7.55 3.84 -3.24
C GLY A 183 6.39 4.02 -4.24
N ILE A 184 6.61 4.93 -5.15
CA ILE A 184 5.70 5.32 -6.22
C ILE A 184 6.47 5.22 -7.54
N ASP A 185 5.84 4.76 -8.61
CA ASP A 185 6.41 4.78 -9.95
C ASP A 185 6.39 6.21 -10.51
N ILE A 186 7.39 7.00 -10.09
CA ILE A 186 7.51 8.41 -10.45
C ILE A 186 7.81 8.55 -11.94
N SER A 187 8.54 7.61 -12.51
CA SER A 187 8.88 7.63 -13.94
C SER A 187 7.63 7.54 -14.82
N GLU A 188 6.69 6.68 -14.47
CA GLU A 188 5.43 6.55 -15.19
C GLU A 188 4.55 7.81 -15.02
N ILE A 189 4.48 8.37 -13.80
CA ILE A 189 3.77 9.63 -13.57
C ILE A 189 4.34 10.76 -14.43
N GLN A 190 5.65 10.93 -14.48
CA GLN A 190 6.32 11.95 -15.28
C GLN A 190 6.06 11.78 -16.77
N LYS A 191 6.05 10.55 -17.27
CA LYS A 191 5.73 10.22 -18.66
C LYS A 191 4.30 10.64 -19.00
N LEU A 192 3.35 10.31 -18.13
CA LEU A 192 1.94 10.67 -18.30
C LEU A 192 1.72 12.20 -18.23
N GLN A 193 2.40 12.90 -17.32
CA GLN A 193 2.32 14.37 -17.21
C GLN A 193 2.81 15.08 -18.47
N LYS A 194 3.86 14.57 -19.12
CA LYS A 194 4.33 15.11 -20.40
C LYS A 194 3.30 14.98 -21.53
N GLN A 195 2.50 13.91 -21.48
CA GLN A 195 1.45 13.65 -22.47
C GLN A 195 0.15 14.45 -22.19
N ASN A 196 -0.06 14.89 -20.96
CA ASN A 196 -1.32 15.44 -20.49
C ASN A 196 -1.12 16.85 -19.91
N ARG A 197 -1.22 17.86 -20.77
CA ARG A 197 -1.08 19.29 -20.39
C ARG A 197 -2.43 19.99 -20.16
N GLY A 198 -3.48 19.22 -19.85
CA GLY A 198 -4.83 19.76 -19.64
C GLY A 198 -5.00 20.56 -18.35
N ILE A 199 -6.07 21.39 -18.31
CA ILE A 199 -6.46 22.14 -17.11
C ILE A 199 -6.98 21.16 -16.05
N ARG A 200 -6.50 21.28 -14.82
CA ARG A 200 -6.96 20.51 -13.67
C ARG A 200 -8.29 21.02 -13.16
N LYS A 201 -9.35 20.22 -13.23
CA LYS A 201 -10.70 20.65 -12.85
C LYS A 201 -11.37 19.73 -11.83
N MET A 202 -10.93 18.48 -11.72
CA MET A 202 -11.63 17.49 -10.92
C MET A 202 -11.37 17.69 -9.42
N VAL A 203 -12.41 17.41 -8.62
CA VAL A 203 -12.33 17.22 -7.17
C VAL A 203 -12.63 15.75 -6.91
N MET A 204 -11.74 15.07 -6.20
CA MET A 204 -11.76 13.61 -6.14
C MET A 204 -11.49 13.07 -4.73
N SER A 205 -12.09 11.94 -4.40
CA SER A 205 -11.66 11.08 -3.28
C SER A 205 -11.19 9.73 -3.82
N ILE A 206 -10.02 9.28 -3.36
CA ILE A 206 -9.40 7.99 -3.75
C ILE A 206 -9.29 7.04 -2.55
N ARG A 207 -10.32 7.03 -1.72
CA ARG A 207 -10.36 6.28 -0.47
C ARG A 207 -11.48 5.25 -0.48
N GLY A 208 -11.32 4.18 0.30
CA GLY A 208 -12.36 3.17 0.46
C GLY A 208 -13.70 3.78 0.91
N MET A 209 -14.79 3.24 0.39
CA MET A 209 -16.15 3.67 0.72
C MET A 209 -16.58 3.08 2.06
N THR A 210 -16.04 3.64 3.14
CA THR A 210 -16.29 3.20 4.53
C THR A 210 -16.28 4.39 5.48
N SER A 211 -16.86 4.23 6.67
CA SER A 211 -16.93 5.27 7.71
C SER A 211 -15.54 5.72 8.22
N LEU A 212 -14.50 4.91 8.02
CA LEU A 212 -13.12 5.27 8.34
C LEU A 212 -12.66 6.49 7.54
N TYR A 213 -13.06 6.59 6.28
CA TYR A 213 -12.60 7.63 5.35
C TYR A 213 -13.53 8.83 5.27
N ARG A 214 -14.59 8.89 6.12
CA ARG A 214 -15.48 10.05 6.26
C ARG A 214 -16.04 10.57 4.93
N ILE A 215 -16.45 9.65 4.05
CA ILE A 215 -17.07 10.05 2.76
C ILE A 215 -18.38 10.82 3.01
N GLU A 216 -19.10 10.47 4.05
CA GLU A 216 -20.33 11.17 4.44
C GLU A 216 -20.07 12.64 4.76
N GLU A 217 -19.01 12.96 5.49
CA GLU A 217 -18.62 14.34 5.81
C GLU A 217 -18.30 15.13 4.54
N ILE A 218 -17.60 14.53 3.58
CA ILE A 218 -17.32 15.17 2.29
C ILE A 218 -18.62 15.52 1.56
N LEU A 219 -19.54 14.57 1.46
CA LEU A 219 -20.82 14.76 0.78
C LEU A 219 -21.71 15.78 1.50
N THR A 220 -21.82 15.69 2.82
CA THR A 220 -22.63 16.60 3.62
C THR A 220 -22.13 18.03 3.51
N THR A 221 -20.81 18.25 3.61
CA THR A 221 -20.24 19.58 3.46
C THR A 221 -20.44 20.12 2.04
N ARG A 222 -20.16 19.32 1.00
CA ARG A 222 -20.41 19.71 -0.38
C ARG A 222 -21.88 20.15 -0.60
N ASN A 223 -22.81 19.36 -0.11
CA ASN A 223 -24.23 19.66 -0.27
C ASN A 223 -24.64 20.96 0.44
N SER A 224 -24.07 21.26 1.60
CA SER A 224 -24.35 22.50 2.34
C SER A 224 -23.66 23.73 1.77
N GLU A 225 -22.44 23.60 1.24
CA GLU A 225 -21.65 24.73 0.74
C GLU A 225 -21.95 25.09 -0.73
N TYR A 226 -22.33 24.12 -1.54
CA TYR A 226 -22.41 24.25 -2.99
C TYR A 226 -23.75 23.80 -3.60
N ASP A 227 -24.76 23.49 -2.78
CA ASP A 227 -26.06 23.00 -3.24
C ASP A 227 -25.95 21.92 -4.34
N ASN A 228 -24.99 21.01 -4.16
CA ASN A 228 -24.64 19.95 -5.12
C ASN A 228 -23.97 20.39 -6.45
N ASP A 229 -23.63 21.66 -6.65
CA ASP A 229 -23.07 22.15 -7.90
C ASP A 229 -21.63 21.73 -8.19
N VAL A 230 -20.87 21.32 -7.16
CA VAL A 230 -19.51 20.81 -7.36
C VAL A 230 -19.54 19.29 -7.54
N PRO A 231 -19.29 18.79 -8.77
CA PRO A 231 -19.26 17.35 -9.00
C PRO A 231 -18.02 16.73 -8.36
N LEU A 232 -18.23 15.61 -7.65
CA LEU A 232 -17.18 14.85 -7.01
C LEU A 232 -16.94 13.53 -7.76
N THR A 233 -15.69 13.12 -7.82
CA THR A 233 -15.30 11.81 -8.37
C THR A 233 -14.78 10.91 -7.27
N PHE A 234 -15.30 9.70 -7.17
CA PHE A 234 -14.89 8.71 -6.16
C PHE A 234 -14.27 7.49 -6.83
N ILE A 235 -13.01 7.24 -6.49
CA ILE A 235 -12.31 5.98 -6.77
C ILE A 235 -12.16 5.24 -5.43
N PHE A 236 -12.71 4.04 -5.34
CA PHE A 236 -12.65 3.27 -4.11
C PHE A 236 -12.33 1.80 -4.39
N PRO A 237 -11.23 1.28 -3.82
CA PRO A 237 -10.80 -0.10 -4.06
C PRO A 237 -11.69 -1.13 -3.37
N PHE A 238 -12.47 -0.70 -2.38
CA PHE A 238 -13.43 -1.50 -1.62
C PHE A 238 -14.54 -0.62 -1.06
N SER A 239 -15.69 -1.23 -0.78
CA SER A 239 -16.86 -0.60 -0.19
C SER A 239 -17.41 -1.48 0.94
N ASP A 240 -17.85 -0.84 2.02
CA ASP A 240 -18.77 -1.40 3.00
C ASP A 240 -20.19 -1.15 2.49
N GLU A 241 -20.94 -2.22 2.25
CA GLU A 241 -22.25 -2.13 1.61
C GLU A 241 -23.27 -1.37 2.48
N ASP A 242 -23.29 -1.62 3.78
CA ASP A 242 -24.21 -0.97 4.71
C ASP A 242 -23.90 0.53 4.81
N TYR A 243 -22.62 0.88 4.89
CA TYR A 243 -22.21 2.28 4.89
C TYR A 243 -22.54 2.97 3.56
N PHE A 244 -22.28 2.33 2.44
CA PHE A 244 -22.59 2.91 1.12
C PHE A 244 -24.10 3.19 0.99
N LEU A 245 -24.95 2.23 1.39
CA LEU A 245 -26.40 2.40 1.37
C LEU A 245 -26.86 3.55 2.27
N SER A 246 -26.24 3.74 3.44
CA SER A 246 -26.58 4.81 4.37
C SER A 246 -26.29 6.23 3.85
N ILE A 247 -25.36 6.37 2.92
CA ILE A 247 -24.96 7.68 2.35
C ILE A 247 -25.40 7.88 0.90
N LYS A 248 -26.05 6.88 0.29
CA LYS A 248 -26.37 6.85 -1.13
C LYS A 248 -27.15 8.08 -1.62
N GLU A 249 -28.12 8.54 -0.82
CA GLU A 249 -28.97 9.68 -1.17
C GLU A 249 -28.26 11.04 -1.12
N LYS A 250 -27.04 11.08 -0.53
CA LYS A 250 -26.23 12.31 -0.47
C LYS A 250 -25.43 12.58 -1.75
N PHE A 251 -25.34 11.59 -2.64
CA PHE A 251 -24.66 11.75 -3.94
C PHE A 251 -25.52 12.58 -4.90
N SER A 252 -24.87 13.45 -5.64
CA SER A 252 -25.49 14.18 -6.76
C SER A 252 -25.49 13.32 -8.03
N SER A 253 -26.42 13.60 -8.94
CA SER A 253 -26.44 12.99 -10.29
C SER A 253 -25.18 13.29 -11.11
N ASN A 254 -24.46 14.37 -10.77
CA ASN A 254 -23.20 14.77 -11.40
C ASN A 254 -21.97 14.08 -10.82
N ASP A 255 -22.11 13.37 -9.70
CA ASP A 255 -21.00 12.63 -9.07
C ASP A 255 -20.65 11.38 -9.88
N LYS A 256 -19.35 11.05 -9.91
CA LYS A 256 -18.83 9.86 -10.59
C LYS A 256 -18.35 8.83 -9.58
N LEU A 257 -19.00 7.68 -9.57
CA LEU A 257 -18.62 6.53 -8.73
C LEU A 257 -17.90 5.51 -9.63
N LEU A 258 -16.57 5.59 -9.68
CA LEU A 258 -15.76 4.78 -10.60
C LEU A 258 -15.36 3.42 -10.01
N GLY A 259 -15.59 3.20 -8.69
CA GLY A 259 -15.15 1.98 -8.06
C GLY A 259 -13.63 1.80 -8.10
N ARG A 260 -13.20 0.54 -8.22
CA ARG A 260 -11.78 0.21 -8.30
C ARG A 260 -11.24 0.49 -9.70
N GLN A 261 -10.15 1.23 -9.77
CA GLN A 261 -9.41 1.50 -11.01
C GLN A 261 -8.04 0.82 -10.97
N ASP A 262 -7.48 0.51 -12.13
CA ASP A 262 -6.07 0.18 -12.25
C ASP A 262 -5.20 1.42 -12.01
N ARG A 263 -3.90 1.20 -11.75
CA ARG A 263 -2.99 2.27 -11.36
C ARG A 263 -2.80 3.31 -12.47
N LEU A 264 -2.70 2.87 -13.70
CA LEU A 264 -2.46 3.77 -14.83
C LEU A 264 -3.66 4.69 -15.05
N THR A 265 -4.86 4.15 -15.05
CA THR A 265 -6.13 4.90 -15.10
C THR A 265 -6.23 5.88 -13.93
N MET A 266 -5.86 5.44 -12.71
CA MET A 266 -5.85 6.30 -11.54
C MET A 266 -4.88 7.48 -11.71
N TYR A 267 -3.67 7.27 -12.22
CA TYR A 267 -2.71 8.35 -12.49
C TYR A 267 -3.23 9.32 -13.56
N HIS A 268 -3.85 8.83 -14.63
CA HIS A 268 -4.48 9.70 -15.62
C HIS A 268 -5.55 10.63 -15.03
N LEU A 269 -6.37 10.10 -14.13
CA LEU A 269 -7.39 10.89 -13.43
C LEU A 269 -6.76 11.88 -12.45
N LEU A 270 -5.75 11.46 -11.67
CA LEU A 270 -5.05 12.32 -10.72
C LEU A 270 -4.33 13.50 -11.40
N ILE A 271 -3.76 13.30 -12.59
CA ILE A 271 -3.13 14.38 -13.38
C ILE A 271 -4.15 15.45 -13.79
N GLN A 272 -5.42 15.10 -13.96
CA GLN A 272 -6.50 16.04 -14.28
C GLN A 272 -7.19 16.61 -13.04
N THR A 273 -6.80 16.14 -11.84
CA THR A 273 -7.42 16.54 -10.58
C THR A 273 -6.75 17.78 -10.01
N LYS A 274 -7.55 18.76 -9.57
CA LYS A 274 -7.07 19.91 -8.82
C LYS A 274 -6.99 19.64 -7.33
N LEU A 275 -8.00 18.95 -6.78
CA LEU A 275 -8.06 18.65 -5.36
C LEU A 275 -8.41 17.18 -5.11
N VAL A 276 -7.57 16.50 -4.36
CA VAL A 276 -7.89 15.19 -3.76
C VAL A 276 -8.27 15.38 -2.30
N ILE A 277 -9.36 14.77 -1.87
CA ILE A 277 -9.84 14.83 -0.49
C ILE A 277 -9.54 13.50 0.20
N SER A 278 -8.75 13.54 1.27
CA SER A 278 -8.38 12.39 2.08
C SER A 278 -8.41 12.74 3.57
N ILE A 279 -9.57 12.56 4.20
CA ILE A 279 -9.83 12.95 5.60
C ILE A 279 -10.13 11.75 6.52
N PRO A 280 -9.31 10.68 6.53
CA PRO A 280 -9.58 9.50 7.35
C PRO A 280 -9.54 9.83 8.85
N LYS A 281 -10.23 8.99 9.66
CA LYS A 281 -10.13 9.04 11.13
C LYS A 281 -8.73 8.69 11.64
N SER A 282 -7.98 7.89 10.88
CA SER A 282 -6.60 7.50 11.18
C SER A 282 -5.92 6.99 9.91
N ASP A 283 -4.68 7.39 9.72
CA ASP A 283 -3.79 6.85 8.68
C ASP A 283 -2.33 6.86 9.17
N SER A 284 -1.48 5.99 8.63
CA SER A 284 -0.06 5.90 9.02
C SER A 284 0.90 6.33 7.91
N SER A 285 0.61 5.91 6.67
CA SER A 285 1.42 6.22 5.50
C SER A 285 0.55 6.10 4.24
N PRO A 286 -0.22 7.17 3.91
CA PRO A 286 -1.23 7.11 2.85
C PRO A 286 -0.60 7.23 1.47
N ARG A 287 -0.21 6.12 0.84
CA ARG A 287 0.36 6.09 -0.51
C ARG A 287 -0.46 6.91 -1.51
N SER A 288 -1.79 6.82 -1.43
CA SER A 288 -2.69 7.56 -2.32
C SER A 288 -2.56 9.09 -2.20
N VAL A 289 -2.25 9.61 -1.02
CA VAL A 289 -1.93 11.05 -0.83
C VAL A 289 -0.63 11.39 -1.55
N TYR A 290 0.39 10.57 -1.38
CA TYR A 290 1.69 10.79 -2.01
C TYR A 290 1.60 10.70 -3.54
N GLU A 291 0.91 9.69 -4.07
CA GLU A 291 0.63 9.55 -5.51
C GLU A 291 -0.09 10.80 -6.06
N SER A 292 -1.06 11.35 -5.33
CA SER A 292 -1.78 12.56 -5.70
C SER A 292 -0.84 13.77 -5.80
N VAL A 293 0.05 13.95 -4.82
CA VAL A 293 1.05 15.02 -4.83
C VAL A 293 2.01 14.88 -6.01
N PHE A 294 2.55 13.67 -6.25
CA PHE A 294 3.44 13.43 -7.40
C PHE A 294 2.73 13.61 -8.73
N CYS A 295 1.45 13.31 -8.82
CA CYS A 295 0.62 13.65 -9.99
C CYS A 295 0.35 15.15 -10.11
N GLY A 296 0.73 15.97 -9.12
CA GLY A 296 0.63 17.43 -9.11
C GLY A 296 -0.72 17.98 -8.62
N ALA A 297 -1.57 17.17 -8.03
CA ALA A 297 -2.79 17.64 -7.37
C ALA A 297 -2.48 18.30 -6.00
N ALA A 298 -3.35 19.21 -5.56
CA ALA A 298 -3.44 19.57 -4.16
C ALA A 298 -4.20 18.49 -3.38
N VAL A 299 -3.90 18.31 -2.10
CA VAL A 299 -4.54 17.29 -1.27
C VAL A 299 -5.05 17.89 0.03
N ALA A 300 -6.36 17.83 0.26
CA ALA A 300 -6.98 18.18 1.53
C ALA A 300 -6.92 16.99 2.49
N ILE A 301 -6.34 17.22 3.66
CA ILE A 301 -6.25 16.22 4.72
C ILE A 301 -6.70 16.81 6.07
N THR A 302 -7.23 15.98 6.96
CA THR A 302 -7.18 16.29 8.39
C THR A 302 -5.76 16.04 8.90
N TYR A 303 -5.31 16.81 9.89
CA TYR A 303 -3.97 16.60 10.45
C TYR A 303 -3.76 15.15 10.89
N ASN A 304 -2.64 14.60 10.47
CA ASN A 304 -2.14 13.28 10.86
C ASN A 304 -0.61 13.35 10.99
N PRO A 305 -0.01 12.64 11.96
CA PRO A 305 1.43 12.73 12.24
C PRO A 305 2.37 12.41 11.06
N TYR A 306 1.91 11.66 10.04
CA TYR A 306 2.72 11.43 8.85
C TYR A 306 3.05 12.72 8.09
N TYR A 307 2.22 13.77 8.23
CA TYR A 307 2.43 15.07 7.60
C TYR A 307 3.75 15.71 8.05
N ASP A 308 4.11 15.56 9.34
CA ASP A 308 5.31 16.20 9.88
C ASP A 308 6.59 15.68 9.22
N GLY A 309 6.59 14.41 8.83
CA GLY A 309 7.70 13.76 8.13
C GLY A 309 7.75 13.99 6.61
N LEU A 310 6.82 14.77 6.03
CA LEU A 310 6.85 15.03 4.59
C LEU A 310 7.88 16.13 4.24
N PRO A 311 8.59 15.99 3.10
CA PRO A 311 9.42 17.05 2.54
C PRO A 311 8.66 18.34 2.28
N ALA A 312 9.33 19.49 2.38
CA ALA A 312 8.72 20.80 2.21
C ALA A 312 7.98 20.95 0.86
N CYS A 313 8.54 20.43 -0.23
CA CYS A 313 7.89 20.44 -1.54
C CYS A 313 6.57 19.67 -1.57
N MET A 314 6.42 18.61 -0.78
CA MET A 314 5.16 17.86 -0.66
C MET A 314 4.17 18.58 0.25
N LYS A 315 4.65 19.16 1.37
CA LYS A 315 3.82 19.97 2.28
C LYS A 315 3.16 21.14 1.56
N SER A 316 3.83 21.77 0.59
CA SER A 316 3.25 22.86 -0.21
C SER A 316 2.05 22.44 -1.07
N ARG A 317 1.79 21.14 -1.24
CA ARG A 317 0.62 20.58 -1.93
C ARG A 317 -0.48 20.11 -0.99
N ILE A 318 -0.24 20.20 0.31
CA ILE A 318 -1.18 19.73 1.33
C ILE A 318 -1.94 20.90 1.94
N VAL A 319 -3.26 20.78 1.93
CA VAL A 319 -4.19 21.67 2.62
C VAL A 319 -4.70 20.97 3.86
N ILE A 320 -4.30 21.43 5.05
CA ILE A 320 -4.83 20.90 6.32
C ILE A 320 -6.18 21.54 6.56
N VAL A 321 -7.21 20.72 6.72
CA VAL A 321 -8.58 21.16 6.96
C VAL A 321 -9.05 20.84 8.38
N ASP A 322 -9.83 21.76 8.96
CA ASP A 322 -10.59 21.54 10.19
C ASP A 322 -12.04 21.24 9.83
N LEU A 323 -12.52 20.05 10.16
CA LEU A 323 -13.90 19.63 9.86
C LEU A 323 -14.97 20.38 10.69
N ASN A 324 -14.58 21.10 11.73
CA ASN A 324 -15.48 21.99 12.50
C ASN A 324 -15.72 23.32 11.75
N ASP A 325 -14.87 23.68 10.81
CA ASP A 325 -15.08 24.85 9.96
C ASP A 325 -16.12 24.51 8.87
N LYS A 326 -17.25 25.18 8.88
CA LYS A 326 -18.35 24.93 7.93
C LYS A 326 -17.98 25.19 6.47
N ASP A 327 -16.95 25.99 6.22
CA ASP A 327 -16.47 26.38 4.88
C ASP A 327 -15.18 25.63 4.48
N TRP A 328 -14.83 24.55 5.16
CA TRP A 328 -13.55 23.87 4.94
C TRP A 328 -13.33 23.39 3.50
N LEU A 329 -14.39 22.89 2.85
CA LEU A 329 -14.29 22.38 1.48
C LEU A 329 -14.09 23.53 0.48
N ARG A 330 -14.85 24.63 0.64
CA ARG A 330 -14.69 25.83 -0.20
C ARG A 330 -13.28 26.42 -0.08
N LYS A 331 -12.76 26.54 1.14
CA LYS A 331 -11.40 26.99 1.40
C LYS A 331 -10.37 26.06 0.77
N ALA A 332 -10.56 24.75 0.89
CA ALA A 332 -9.68 23.75 0.29
C ALA A 332 -9.69 23.80 -1.25
N ILE A 333 -10.86 23.99 -1.88
CA ILE A 333 -10.98 24.13 -3.34
C ILE A 333 -10.28 25.43 -3.80
N THR A 334 -10.52 26.55 -3.11
CA THR A 334 -9.89 27.85 -3.43
C THR A 334 -8.36 27.75 -3.33
N GLU A 335 -7.85 27.14 -2.27
CA GLU A 335 -6.42 26.97 -2.10
C GLU A 335 -5.84 25.99 -3.12
N ALA A 336 -6.57 24.94 -3.47
CA ALA A 336 -6.19 24.02 -4.54
C ALA A 336 -6.07 24.73 -5.90
N ASP A 337 -7.01 25.62 -6.23
CA ASP A 337 -6.96 26.42 -7.47
C ASP A 337 -5.69 27.28 -7.52
N ARG A 338 -5.20 27.78 -6.38
CA ARG A 338 -3.93 28.51 -6.26
C ARG A 338 -2.72 27.59 -6.41
N ILE A 339 -2.73 26.48 -5.69
CA ILE A 339 -1.61 25.52 -5.63
C ILE A 339 -1.32 24.89 -7.00
N VAL A 340 -2.35 24.52 -7.76
CA VAL A 340 -2.16 23.79 -9.03
C VAL A 340 -1.75 24.67 -10.20
N GLN A 341 -1.64 26.01 -10.03
CA GLN A 341 -1.09 26.91 -11.06
C GLN A 341 0.40 26.59 -11.30
N ASP A 342 1.12 26.24 -10.25
CA ASP A 342 2.53 25.88 -10.34
C ASP A 342 2.68 24.36 -10.52
N PRO A 343 3.58 23.91 -11.40
CA PRO A 343 3.88 22.48 -11.53
C PRO A 343 4.53 21.95 -10.23
N PHE A 344 4.20 20.72 -9.86
CA PHE A 344 4.92 20.06 -8.76
C PHE A 344 6.31 19.63 -9.24
N ILE A 345 7.33 20.10 -8.52
CA ILE A 345 8.72 19.70 -8.75
C ILE A 345 9.20 18.92 -7.52
N PRO A 346 9.42 17.61 -7.63
CA PRO A 346 9.90 16.82 -6.53
C PRO A 346 11.33 17.23 -6.12
N SER A 347 11.57 17.38 -4.82
CA SER A 347 12.92 17.55 -4.28
C SER A 347 13.67 16.22 -4.23
N GLU A 348 15.00 16.25 -4.12
CA GLU A 348 15.81 15.06 -3.95
C GLU A 348 15.39 14.26 -2.71
N GLU A 349 15.08 14.95 -1.60
CA GLU A 349 14.55 14.33 -0.39
C GLU A 349 13.24 13.55 -0.66
N SER A 350 12.31 14.14 -1.43
CA SER A 350 11.07 13.47 -1.77
C SER A 350 11.26 12.26 -2.69
N LEU A 351 12.23 12.31 -3.59
CA LEU A 351 12.61 11.17 -4.43
C LEU A 351 13.25 10.05 -3.59
N GLU A 352 14.14 10.41 -2.66
CA GLU A 352 14.77 9.43 -1.76
C GLU A 352 13.77 8.68 -0.88
N LEU A 353 12.67 9.34 -0.47
CA LEU A 353 11.65 8.74 0.38
C LEU A 353 10.59 7.96 -0.41
N PHE A 354 10.23 8.42 -1.60
CA PHE A 354 9.02 7.94 -2.27
C PHE A 354 9.25 7.33 -3.66
N ASP A 355 10.44 7.44 -4.27
CA ASP A 355 10.70 6.77 -5.54
C ASP A 355 10.83 5.26 -5.37
N GLN A 356 10.03 4.50 -6.11
CA GLN A 356 9.96 3.04 -6.02
C GLN A 356 11.29 2.38 -6.36
N ARG A 357 11.99 2.89 -7.36
CA ARG A 357 13.28 2.34 -7.78
C ARG A 357 14.34 2.54 -6.70
N ARG A 358 14.39 3.73 -6.09
CA ARG A 358 15.32 4.02 -4.99
C ARG A 358 14.99 3.19 -3.75
N SER A 359 13.71 3.06 -3.43
CA SER A 359 13.25 2.19 -2.33
C SER A 359 13.71 0.75 -2.55
N PHE A 360 13.60 0.24 -3.78
CA PHE A 360 14.07 -1.11 -4.07
C PHE A 360 15.59 -1.23 -4.01
N MET A 361 16.36 -0.23 -4.42
CA MET A 361 17.81 -0.25 -4.27
C MET A 361 18.25 -0.36 -2.81
N LYS A 362 17.58 0.36 -1.89
CA LYS A 362 17.79 0.22 -0.44
C LYS A 362 17.42 -1.18 0.05
N MET A 363 16.33 -1.75 -0.46
CA MET A 363 15.92 -3.12 -0.15
C MET A 363 16.92 -4.15 -0.67
N LYS A 364 17.45 -3.95 -1.88
CA LYS A 364 18.49 -4.81 -2.48
C LYS A 364 19.71 -4.92 -1.58
N GLU A 365 20.17 -3.83 -1.00
CA GLU A 365 21.30 -3.84 -0.05
C GLU A 365 21.02 -4.72 1.16
N LEU A 366 19.80 -4.68 1.72
CA LEU A 366 19.44 -5.52 2.87
C LEU A 366 19.29 -7.01 2.51
N LEU A 367 18.86 -7.29 1.29
CA LEU A 367 18.64 -8.65 0.82
C LEU A 367 19.99 -9.37 0.55
N PHE A 368 20.94 -8.67 -0.04
CA PHE A 368 22.15 -9.32 -0.58
C PHE A 368 23.44 -9.06 0.22
N ASN A 369 23.41 -8.14 1.20
CA ASN A 369 24.47 -7.97 2.19
C ASN A 369 24.24 -8.89 3.39
#